data_bff5a326df6c9b1dd387313ac99056e2
#
_entry.id   bff5a326df6c9b1dd387313ac99056e2
#
_cell.length_a   1.000
_cell.length_b   1.000
_cell.length_c   1.000
_cell.angle_alpha   90.00
_cell.angle_beta   90.00
_cell.angle_gamma   90.00
#
_symmetry.space_group_name_H-M   'P 1'
#
loop_
_entity.id
_entity.type
_entity.pdbx_description
1 polymer ?
#
loop_
_entity_poly.entity_id
_entity_poly.type
_entity_poly.pdbx_seq_one_letter_code
_entity_poly.pdbx_strand_id
1 'polypeptide(L)'
;MGDLVLAVDCSTTASKAIAWDREGKAVAETRAPLEEIHPRPNESEQVAEGWWDATAQALREAVEEVGADRVAGVCITHQRESYAPVDADNRSLRNAILWDDGRAGAQLAELGERFGHDELHRRTGRGPSLTQAFPKLLWLVQNEPEVAERAHRFMDAHGYLVQRLTGEWTTSLASADSFGLADVARDDRPLFPAVQGPLDRLAEIRAEGDGGDDGSAAAAR
;
A
#
# COMPACT_ATOMS: atom_id res chain seq x y z
N MET A 1 -30.44 -0.48 -4.67
CA MET A 1 -29.22 -1.01 -4.03
C MET A 1 -28.48 -1.76 -5.12
N GLY A 2 -27.24 -1.42 -5.39
CA GLY A 2 -26.48 -2.01 -6.49
C GLY A 2 -26.35 -3.53 -6.37
N ASP A 3 -26.16 -4.18 -7.48
CA ASP A 3 -26.07 -5.66 -7.61
C ASP A 3 -24.63 -6.11 -7.97
N LEU A 4 -23.71 -5.15 -8.21
CA LEU A 4 -22.32 -5.40 -8.62
C LEU A 4 -21.34 -4.94 -7.56
N VAL A 5 -20.19 -5.63 -7.47
CA VAL A 5 -19.00 -5.21 -6.73
C VAL A 5 -17.87 -4.99 -7.71
N LEU A 6 -17.20 -3.85 -7.62
CA LEU A 6 -15.97 -3.59 -8.36
C LEU A 6 -14.76 -4.11 -7.56
N ALA A 7 -14.05 -5.08 -8.09
CA ALA A 7 -12.77 -5.53 -7.57
C ALA A 7 -11.64 -4.84 -8.33
N VAL A 8 -10.78 -4.13 -7.62
CA VAL A 8 -9.58 -3.48 -8.17
C VAL A 8 -8.35 -4.28 -7.78
N ASP A 9 -7.45 -4.50 -8.74
CA ASP A 9 -6.08 -4.99 -8.51
C ASP A 9 -5.07 -3.96 -9.01
N CYS A 10 -4.48 -3.19 -8.10
CA CYS A 10 -3.38 -2.28 -8.40
C CYS A 10 -2.05 -3.04 -8.29
N SER A 11 -1.70 -3.80 -9.31
CA SER A 11 -0.46 -4.57 -9.39
C SER A 11 0.73 -3.73 -9.86
N THR A 12 1.92 -4.33 -10.06
CA THR A 12 3.13 -3.60 -10.46
C THR A 12 3.03 -3.03 -11.87
N THR A 13 2.39 -3.73 -12.81
CA THR A 13 2.39 -3.35 -14.24
C THR A 13 1.09 -2.73 -14.72
N ALA A 14 0.04 -2.79 -13.91
CA ALA A 14 -1.26 -2.22 -14.27
C ALA A 14 -2.19 -2.14 -13.06
N SER A 15 -3.19 -1.26 -13.13
CA SER A 15 -4.40 -1.39 -12.33
C SER A 15 -5.51 -1.98 -13.18
N LYS A 16 -6.22 -2.97 -12.63
CA LYS A 16 -7.32 -3.67 -13.27
C LYS A 16 -8.58 -3.51 -12.43
N ALA A 17 -9.73 -3.26 -13.06
CA ALA A 17 -11.01 -3.25 -12.39
C ALA A 17 -11.94 -4.28 -13.05
N ILE A 18 -12.60 -5.10 -12.22
CA ILE A 18 -13.55 -6.11 -12.66
C ILE A 18 -14.87 -5.90 -11.92
N ALA A 19 -15.95 -5.78 -12.66
CA ALA A 19 -17.31 -5.76 -12.09
C ALA A 19 -17.83 -7.21 -11.96
N TRP A 20 -18.14 -7.62 -10.74
CA TRP A 20 -18.65 -8.95 -10.42
C TRP A 20 -20.11 -8.88 -10.03
N ASP A 21 -20.93 -9.79 -10.59
CA ASP A 21 -22.31 -9.99 -10.15
C ASP A 21 -22.38 -10.93 -8.92
N ARG A 22 -23.58 -11.16 -8.41
CA ARG A 22 -23.83 -12.00 -7.22
C ARG A 22 -23.56 -13.48 -7.46
N GLU A 23 -23.54 -13.91 -8.70
CA GLU A 23 -23.24 -15.28 -9.13
C GLU A 23 -21.73 -15.51 -9.31
N GLY A 24 -20.90 -14.47 -9.13
CA GLY A 24 -19.45 -14.52 -9.30
C GLY A 24 -19.03 -14.48 -10.78
N LYS A 25 -19.87 -13.93 -11.64
CA LYS A 25 -19.55 -13.73 -13.06
C LYS A 25 -18.99 -12.33 -13.27
N ALA A 26 -17.86 -12.23 -13.96
CA ALA A 26 -17.33 -10.95 -14.44
C ALA A 26 -18.24 -10.41 -15.56
N VAL A 27 -18.78 -9.21 -15.36
CA VAL A 27 -19.69 -8.53 -16.31
C VAL A 27 -19.00 -7.37 -17.04
N ALA A 28 -17.89 -6.85 -16.49
CA ALA A 28 -16.99 -5.93 -17.18
C ALA A 28 -15.57 -6.13 -16.65
N GLU A 29 -14.57 -5.87 -17.48
CA GLU A 29 -13.16 -5.91 -17.11
C GLU A 29 -12.40 -4.81 -17.86
N THR A 30 -11.68 -3.98 -17.12
CA THR A 30 -10.88 -2.86 -17.65
C THR A 30 -9.47 -2.91 -17.09
N ARG A 31 -8.52 -2.23 -17.77
CA ARG A 31 -7.12 -2.24 -17.38
C ARG A 31 -6.42 -0.96 -17.81
N ALA A 32 -5.71 -0.32 -16.90
CA ALA A 32 -4.83 0.81 -17.16
C ALA A 32 -3.37 0.45 -16.80
N PRO A 33 -2.38 0.75 -17.66
CA PRO A 33 -0.98 0.38 -17.42
C PRO A 33 -0.36 1.23 -16.32
N LEU A 34 0.64 0.67 -15.64
CA LEU A 34 1.58 1.34 -14.74
C LEU A 34 2.99 1.17 -15.28
N GLU A 35 3.78 2.22 -15.19
CA GLU A 35 5.19 2.22 -15.62
C GLU A 35 6.10 1.97 -14.43
N GLU A 36 7.10 1.11 -14.62
CA GLU A 36 8.17 0.86 -13.68
C GLU A 36 9.42 1.64 -14.13
N ILE A 37 10.12 2.25 -13.17
CA ILE A 37 11.30 3.07 -13.38
C ILE A 37 12.48 2.36 -12.72
N HIS A 38 13.58 2.20 -13.45
CA HIS A 38 14.82 1.63 -12.95
C HIS A 38 15.93 2.69 -12.94
N PRO A 39 16.08 3.50 -11.86
CA PRO A 39 17.07 4.59 -11.83
C PRO A 39 18.51 4.08 -11.87
N ARG A 40 18.76 2.92 -11.29
CA ARG A 40 20.06 2.22 -11.27
C ARG A 40 19.85 0.71 -11.34
N PRO A 41 20.91 -0.08 -11.60
CA PRO A 41 20.83 -1.54 -11.46
C PRO A 41 20.33 -1.94 -10.06
N ASN A 42 19.39 -2.87 -10.00
CA ASN A 42 18.71 -3.35 -8.79
C ASN A 42 17.81 -2.32 -8.06
N GLU A 43 17.51 -1.19 -8.69
CA GLU A 43 16.52 -0.24 -8.17
C GLU A 43 15.25 -0.30 -9.01
N SER A 44 14.12 -0.37 -8.31
CA SER A 44 12.77 -0.42 -8.93
C SER A 44 11.89 0.62 -8.24
N GLU A 45 11.33 1.53 -9.02
CA GLU A 45 10.52 2.65 -8.55
C GLU A 45 9.27 2.84 -9.40
N GLN A 46 8.26 3.52 -8.85
CA GLN A 46 7.08 4.00 -9.56
C GLN A 46 6.70 5.40 -9.09
N VAL A 47 6.08 6.18 -9.98
CA VAL A 47 5.37 7.39 -9.58
C VAL A 47 4.13 6.98 -8.81
N ALA A 48 4.03 7.32 -7.51
CA ALA A 48 2.93 6.87 -6.67
C ALA A 48 1.56 7.43 -7.11
N GLU A 49 1.54 8.63 -7.69
CA GLU A 49 0.33 9.21 -8.29
C GLU A 49 -0.23 8.33 -9.41
N GLY A 50 0.65 7.60 -10.11
CA GLY A 50 0.25 6.63 -11.15
C GLY A 50 -0.62 5.51 -10.62
N TRP A 51 -0.47 5.09 -9.34
CA TRP A 51 -1.36 4.12 -8.71
C TRP A 51 -2.82 4.60 -8.72
N TRP A 52 -3.00 5.89 -8.37
CA TRP A 52 -4.33 6.51 -8.40
C TRP A 52 -4.82 6.71 -9.82
N ASP A 53 -4.00 7.28 -10.70
CA ASP A 53 -4.41 7.62 -12.06
C ASP A 53 -4.85 6.38 -12.85
N ALA A 54 -4.07 5.29 -12.78
CA ALA A 54 -4.41 4.02 -13.41
C ALA A 54 -5.66 3.38 -12.77
N THR A 55 -5.76 3.41 -11.43
CA THR A 55 -6.93 2.86 -10.73
C THR A 55 -8.19 3.65 -11.05
N ALA A 56 -8.12 4.98 -11.01
CA ALA A 56 -9.26 5.84 -11.33
C ALA A 56 -9.70 5.70 -12.80
N GLN A 57 -8.75 5.50 -13.70
CA GLN A 57 -9.06 5.22 -15.11
C GLN A 57 -9.81 3.89 -15.23
N ALA A 58 -9.23 2.80 -14.69
CA ALA A 58 -9.85 1.48 -14.78
C ALA A 58 -11.25 1.44 -14.14
N LEU A 59 -11.41 2.07 -12.96
CA LEU A 59 -12.72 2.18 -12.30
C LEU A 59 -13.73 2.96 -13.15
N ARG A 60 -13.33 4.09 -13.73
CA ARG A 60 -14.20 4.93 -14.56
C ARG A 60 -14.69 4.16 -15.78
N GLU A 61 -13.79 3.52 -16.52
CA GLU A 61 -14.13 2.71 -17.68
C GLU A 61 -15.08 1.56 -17.32
N ALA A 62 -14.84 0.86 -16.20
CA ALA A 62 -15.73 -0.20 -15.74
C ALA A 62 -17.14 0.33 -15.36
N VAL A 63 -17.21 1.47 -14.68
CA VAL A 63 -18.48 2.12 -14.31
C VAL A 63 -19.24 2.63 -15.55
N GLU A 64 -18.56 3.16 -16.56
CA GLU A 64 -19.17 3.56 -17.84
C GLU A 64 -19.82 2.37 -18.55
N GLU A 65 -19.23 1.17 -18.43
CA GLU A 65 -19.75 -0.04 -19.04
C GLU A 65 -20.99 -0.61 -18.30
N VAL A 66 -20.97 -0.60 -16.97
CA VAL A 66 -22.02 -1.26 -16.18
C VAL A 66 -23.09 -0.34 -15.59
N GLY A 67 -22.82 0.96 -15.47
CA GLY A 67 -23.65 1.95 -14.79
C GLY A 67 -23.35 2.09 -13.29
N ALA A 68 -23.17 3.34 -12.81
CA ALA A 68 -22.81 3.63 -11.42
C ALA A 68 -23.89 3.20 -10.41
N ASP A 69 -25.16 3.26 -10.78
CA ASP A 69 -26.31 2.88 -9.95
C ASP A 69 -26.35 1.38 -9.62
N ARG A 70 -25.63 0.56 -10.39
CA ARG A 70 -25.49 -0.86 -10.16
C ARG A 70 -24.35 -1.22 -9.19
N VAL A 71 -23.42 -0.30 -8.93
CA VAL A 71 -22.28 -0.57 -8.06
C VAL A 71 -22.67 -0.46 -6.60
N ALA A 72 -22.53 -1.56 -5.85
CA ALA A 72 -22.81 -1.63 -4.42
C ALA A 72 -21.56 -1.31 -3.57
N GLY A 73 -20.36 -1.50 -4.10
CA GLY A 73 -19.12 -1.28 -3.37
C GLY A 73 -17.87 -1.54 -4.22
N VAL A 74 -16.73 -1.14 -3.66
CA VAL A 74 -15.40 -1.34 -4.25
C VAL A 74 -14.54 -2.13 -3.27
N CYS A 75 -13.80 -3.12 -3.76
CA CYS A 75 -12.80 -3.86 -3.03
C CYS A 75 -11.43 -3.68 -3.71
N ILE A 76 -10.38 -3.49 -2.93
CA ILE A 76 -9.03 -3.22 -3.45
C ILE A 76 -8.09 -4.33 -3.05
N THR A 77 -7.39 -4.91 -4.02
CA THR A 77 -6.14 -5.64 -3.85
C THR A 77 -5.01 -4.90 -4.55
N HIS A 78 -3.76 -5.19 -4.19
CA HIS A 78 -2.64 -4.36 -4.63
C HIS A 78 -1.30 -5.10 -4.54
N GLN A 79 -0.27 -4.54 -5.20
CA GLN A 79 1.12 -4.92 -4.97
C GLN A 79 1.49 -4.64 -3.51
N ARG A 80 2.08 -5.62 -2.84
CA ARG A 80 2.51 -5.50 -1.45
C ARG A 80 3.97 -5.04 -1.37
N GLU A 81 4.36 -4.52 -0.18
CA GLU A 81 5.76 -4.23 0.14
C GLU A 81 6.39 -3.06 -0.64
N SER A 82 5.60 -2.43 -1.53
CA SER A 82 5.92 -1.16 -2.18
C SER A 82 5.38 -0.01 -1.33
N TYR A 83 6.13 1.08 -1.20
CA TYR A 83 5.67 2.23 -0.43
C TYR A 83 6.18 3.56 -0.98
N ALA A 84 5.45 4.63 -0.71
CA ALA A 84 5.81 6.01 -1.00
C ALA A 84 5.77 6.87 0.27
N PRO A 85 6.76 7.74 0.50
CA PRO A 85 6.64 8.83 1.46
C PRO A 85 5.77 9.93 0.85
N VAL A 86 4.74 10.38 1.56
CA VAL A 86 3.79 11.39 1.08
C VAL A 86 3.68 12.56 2.04
N ASP A 87 3.30 13.73 1.51
CA ASP A 87 2.95 14.91 2.29
C ASP A 87 1.50 14.85 2.84
N ALA A 88 1.06 15.92 3.51
CA ALA A 88 -0.27 16.03 4.09
C ALA A 88 -1.41 16.07 3.04
N ASP A 89 -1.09 16.36 1.79
CA ASP A 89 -2.03 16.35 0.67
C ASP A 89 -2.02 15.01 -0.10
N ASN A 90 -1.34 13.99 0.44
CA ASN A 90 -1.12 12.69 -0.20
C ASN A 90 -0.42 12.81 -1.58
N ARG A 91 0.53 13.76 -1.70
CA ARG A 91 1.43 13.86 -2.84
C ARG A 91 2.74 13.18 -2.49
N SER A 92 3.28 12.40 -3.40
CA SER A 92 4.56 11.73 -3.15
C SER A 92 5.71 12.74 -3.08
N LEU A 93 6.60 12.55 -2.11
CA LEU A 93 7.81 13.36 -1.93
C LEU A 93 8.97 12.86 -2.79
N ARG A 94 8.85 11.64 -3.27
CA ARG A 94 9.71 10.96 -4.23
C ARG A 94 8.93 9.80 -4.85
N ASN A 95 9.49 9.16 -5.88
CA ASN A 95 8.95 7.91 -6.40
C ASN A 95 8.82 6.84 -5.29
N ALA A 96 7.79 6.03 -5.37
CA ALA A 96 7.63 4.86 -4.53
C ALA A 96 8.79 3.88 -4.75
N ILE A 97 9.27 3.25 -3.68
CA ILE A 97 10.24 2.15 -3.74
C ILE A 97 9.45 0.84 -3.81
N LEU A 98 9.70 0.05 -4.84
CA LEU A 98 8.93 -1.16 -5.11
C LEU A 98 9.41 -2.36 -4.28
N TRP A 99 8.57 -3.39 -4.24
CA TRP A 99 8.80 -4.63 -3.50
C TRP A 99 10.05 -5.39 -3.94
N ASP A 100 10.38 -5.36 -5.23
CA ASP A 100 11.53 -6.03 -5.85
C ASP A 100 12.81 -5.19 -5.86
N ASP A 101 12.77 -3.96 -5.30
CA ASP A 101 13.92 -3.09 -5.18
C ASP A 101 14.99 -3.67 -4.24
N GLY A 102 16.20 -3.75 -4.73
CA GLY A 102 17.33 -4.38 -4.03
C GLY A 102 18.30 -3.41 -3.35
N ARG A 103 18.01 -2.08 -3.33
CA ARG A 103 18.96 -1.06 -2.80
C ARG A 103 19.31 -1.22 -1.33
N ALA A 104 18.44 -1.82 -0.52
CA ALA A 104 18.55 -1.88 0.93
C ALA A 104 19.31 -3.10 1.47
N GLY A 105 20.23 -3.70 0.69
CA GLY A 105 20.98 -4.88 1.10
C GLY A 105 21.82 -4.68 2.36
N ALA A 106 22.48 -3.52 2.50
CA ALA A 106 23.25 -3.18 3.70
C ALA A 106 22.35 -3.02 4.94
N GLN A 107 21.18 -2.42 4.78
CA GLN A 107 20.21 -2.22 5.85
C GLN A 107 19.59 -3.55 6.31
N LEU A 108 19.36 -4.47 5.39
CA LEU A 108 18.91 -5.82 5.75
C LEU A 108 19.95 -6.54 6.61
N ALA A 109 21.24 -6.45 6.27
CA ALA A 109 22.32 -7.00 7.07
C ALA A 109 22.40 -6.33 8.45
N GLU A 110 22.35 -4.99 8.51
CA GLU A 110 22.31 -4.22 9.78
C GLU A 110 21.16 -4.67 10.69
N LEU A 111 19.95 -4.85 10.13
CA LEU A 111 18.80 -5.31 10.89
C LEU A 111 18.99 -6.73 11.45
N GLY A 112 19.58 -7.63 10.64
CA GLY A 112 19.94 -8.98 11.06
C GLY A 112 20.97 -9.00 12.20
N GLU A 113 22.01 -8.17 12.12
CA GLU A 113 23.03 -8.03 13.17
C GLU A 113 22.45 -7.43 14.46
N ARG A 114 21.59 -6.43 14.32
CA ARG A 114 21.05 -5.65 15.45
C ARG A 114 19.96 -6.40 16.23
N PHE A 115 19.08 -7.09 15.55
CA PHE A 115 17.89 -7.72 16.15
C PHE A 115 17.91 -9.25 16.10
N GLY A 116 18.74 -9.86 15.25
CA GLY A 116 18.76 -11.29 14.99
C GLY A 116 17.63 -11.73 14.03
N HIS A 117 17.96 -12.60 13.08
CA HIS A 117 17.01 -13.10 12.08
C HIS A 117 15.81 -13.84 12.70
N ASP A 118 16.07 -14.68 13.71
CA ASP A 118 15.03 -15.47 14.38
C ASP A 118 14.06 -14.57 15.15
N GLU A 119 14.55 -13.52 15.81
CA GLU A 119 13.72 -12.59 16.53
C GLU A 119 12.86 -11.73 15.59
N LEU A 120 13.44 -11.27 14.48
CA LEU A 120 12.69 -10.58 13.44
C LEU A 120 11.57 -11.47 12.91
N HIS A 121 11.89 -12.73 12.55
CA HIS A 121 10.88 -13.69 12.08
C HIS A 121 9.79 -13.94 13.11
N ARG A 122 10.19 -14.18 14.36
CA ARG A 122 9.24 -14.47 15.46
C ARG A 122 8.25 -13.32 15.69
N ARG A 123 8.69 -12.07 15.53
CA ARG A 123 7.84 -10.90 15.73
C ARG A 123 6.99 -10.56 14.52
N THR A 124 7.59 -10.54 13.34
CA THR A 124 6.90 -10.09 12.13
C THR A 124 6.13 -11.20 11.43
N GLY A 125 6.29 -12.46 11.87
CA GLY A 125 5.73 -13.64 11.20
C GLY A 125 6.42 -13.99 9.87
N ARG A 126 7.47 -13.24 9.47
CA ARG A 126 8.17 -13.42 8.19
C ARG A 126 9.68 -13.30 8.38
N GLY A 127 10.43 -14.15 7.70
CA GLY A 127 11.88 -14.02 7.64
C GLY A 127 12.29 -12.68 7.00
N PRO A 128 13.33 -12.00 7.55
CA PRO A 128 13.82 -10.75 6.98
C PRO A 128 14.22 -10.94 5.51
N SER A 129 13.76 -10.05 4.64
CA SER A 129 14.07 -10.09 3.21
C SER A 129 14.06 -8.70 2.59
N LEU A 130 14.69 -8.56 1.41
CA LEU A 130 14.68 -7.31 0.65
C LEU A 130 13.30 -6.94 0.10
N THR A 131 12.39 -7.90 -0.02
CA THR A 131 11.03 -7.61 -0.49
C THR A 131 10.26 -6.75 0.51
N GLN A 132 10.48 -6.94 1.82
CA GLN A 132 9.82 -6.16 2.86
C GLN A 132 10.16 -4.66 2.78
N ALA A 133 9.21 -3.82 3.18
CA ALA A 133 9.42 -2.37 3.20
C ALA A 133 10.42 -1.93 4.28
N PHE A 134 10.57 -2.67 5.39
CA PHE A 134 11.38 -2.26 6.53
C PHE A 134 12.85 -1.95 6.19
N PRO A 135 13.63 -2.81 5.51
CA PRO A 135 14.99 -2.47 5.13
C PRO A 135 15.05 -1.23 4.22
N LYS A 136 14.10 -1.11 3.30
CA LYS A 136 14.00 0.03 2.37
C LYS A 136 13.62 1.33 3.09
N LEU A 137 12.77 1.26 4.11
CA LEU A 137 12.45 2.41 4.96
C LEU A 137 13.68 2.85 5.78
N LEU A 138 14.45 1.91 6.34
CA LEU A 138 15.72 2.22 7.00
C LEU A 138 16.72 2.86 6.04
N TRP A 139 16.79 2.34 4.80
CA TRP A 139 17.60 2.95 3.75
C TRP A 139 17.19 4.41 3.49
N LEU A 140 15.89 4.68 3.37
CA LEU A 140 15.38 6.04 3.15
C LEU A 140 15.80 6.99 4.28
N VAL A 141 15.63 6.57 5.54
CA VAL A 141 16.02 7.37 6.71
C VAL A 141 17.52 7.68 6.72
N GLN A 142 18.36 6.74 6.30
CA GLN A 142 19.81 6.91 6.29
C GLN A 142 20.35 7.69 5.08
N ASN A 143 19.71 7.56 3.91
CA ASN A 143 20.23 8.09 2.65
C ASN A 143 19.46 9.31 2.13
N GLU A 144 18.19 9.48 2.52
CA GLU A 144 17.34 10.62 2.16
C GLU A 144 16.62 11.17 3.40
N PRO A 145 17.38 11.60 4.44
CA PRO A 145 16.80 12.01 5.72
C PRO A 145 15.81 13.19 5.55
N GLU A 146 16.06 14.11 4.62
CA GLU A 146 15.17 15.25 4.36
C GLU A 146 13.81 14.81 3.81
N VAL A 147 13.75 13.71 3.04
CA VAL A 147 12.50 13.13 2.57
C VAL A 147 11.77 12.46 3.74
N ALA A 148 12.51 11.70 4.56
CA ALA A 148 11.96 11.03 5.73
C ALA A 148 11.39 12.04 6.76
N GLU A 149 12.06 13.16 6.98
CA GLU A 149 11.63 14.23 7.90
C GLU A 149 10.38 14.97 7.41
N ARG A 150 10.27 15.18 6.11
CA ARG A 150 9.12 15.88 5.49
C ARG A 150 7.90 15.00 5.30
N ALA A 151 8.07 13.68 5.31
CA ALA A 151 6.97 12.76 5.10
C ALA A 151 5.90 12.92 6.20
N HIS A 152 4.67 13.18 5.77
CA HIS A 152 3.52 13.12 6.66
C HIS A 152 3.16 11.66 6.97
N ARG A 153 3.20 10.79 5.95
CA ARG A 153 2.95 9.34 6.05
C ARG A 153 3.86 8.56 5.10
N PHE A 154 4.03 7.28 5.42
CA PHE A 154 4.59 6.27 4.52
C PHE A 154 3.43 5.34 4.12
N MET A 155 3.05 5.39 2.86
CA MET A 155 1.85 4.75 2.35
C MET A 155 2.22 3.57 1.44
N ASP A 156 1.64 2.41 1.70
CA ASP A 156 1.56 1.35 0.70
C ASP A 156 0.54 1.70 -0.38
N ALA A 157 0.49 0.93 -1.46
CA ALA A 157 -0.44 1.20 -2.55
C ALA A 157 -1.92 1.16 -2.09
N HIS A 158 -2.27 0.26 -1.15
CA HIS A 158 -3.62 0.19 -0.59
C HIS A 158 -3.98 1.46 0.17
N GLY A 159 -3.19 1.82 1.19
CA GLY A 159 -3.44 3.02 1.98
C GLY A 159 -3.47 4.29 1.14
N TYR A 160 -2.60 4.38 0.11
CA TYR A 160 -2.59 5.48 -0.86
C TYR A 160 -3.93 5.60 -1.59
N LEU A 161 -4.43 4.47 -2.12
CA LEU A 161 -5.71 4.43 -2.84
C LEU A 161 -6.91 4.68 -1.92
N VAL A 162 -6.91 4.10 -0.71
CA VAL A 162 -7.98 4.32 0.28
C VAL A 162 -8.07 5.81 0.63
N GLN A 163 -6.92 6.45 0.91
CA GLN A 163 -6.91 7.87 1.21
C GLN A 163 -7.45 8.72 0.05
N ARG A 164 -7.12 8.37 -1.20
CA ARG A 164 -7.66 9.07 -2.38
C ARG A 164 -9.17 8.88 -2.56
N LEU A 165 -9.69 7.71 -2.20
CA LEU A 165 -11.12 7.40 -2.33
C LEU A 165 -11.97 7.97 -1.19
N THR A 166 -11.42 8.02 0.03
CA THR A 166 -12.22 8.28 1.24
C THR A 166 -11.78 9.50 2.03
N GLY A 167 -10.54 9.97 1.83
CA GLY A 167 -9.90 10.98 2.67
C GLY A 167 -9.28 10.43 3.96
N GLU A 168 -9.47 9.14 4.27
CA GLU A 168 -9.00 8.51 5.50
C GLU A 168 -7.57 7.97 5.37
N TRP A 169 -6.72 8.25 6.38
CA TRP A 169 -5.34 7.77 6.45
C TRP A 169 -5.27 6.38 7.09
N THR A 170 -5.75 5.38 6.38
CA THR A 170 -5.84 4.02 6.88
C THR A 170 -5.35 2.99 5.86
N THR A 171 -4.95 1.82 6.34
CA THR A 171 -4.66 0.64 5.52
C THR A 171 -5.18 -0.62 6.22
N SER A 172 -5.20 -1.74 5.52
CA SER A 172 -5.63 -3.01 6.10
C SER A 172 -4.52 -3.67 6.94
N LEU A 173 -4.89 -4.56 7.83
CA LEU A 173 -3.93 -5.38 8.58
C LEU A 173 -3.07 -6.25 7.64
N ALA A 174 -3.68 -6.79 6.58
CA ALA A 174 -2.98 -7.56 5.56
C ALA A 174 -1.93 -6.76 4.80
N SER A 175 -2.10 -5.44 4.69
CA SER A 175 -1.11 -4.54 4.08
C SER A 175 -0.03 -4.11 5.07
N ALA A 176 -0.40 -3.91 6.33
CA ALA A 176 0.51 -3.45 7.37
C ALA A 176 1.63 -4.45 7.68
N ASP A 177 1.38 -5.76 7.58
CA ASP A 177 2.40 -6.79 7.77
C ASP A 177 3.52 -6.69 6.73
N SER A 178 3.20 -6.16 5.54
CA SER A 178 4.16 -6.00 4.44
C SER A 178 5.29 -5.02 4.75
N PHE A 179 5.07 -4.10 5.67
CA PHE A 179 6.14 -3.23 6.15
C PHE A 179 7.18 -3.97 6.99
N GLY A 180 6.85 -5.14 7.56
CA GLY A 180 7.76 -5.90 8.43
C GLY A 180 7.99 -5.23 9.78
N LEU A 181 7.06 -4.39 10.24
CA LEU A 181 7.15 -3.55 11.42
C LEU A 181 6.10 -3.87 12.48
N ALA A 182 5.08 -4.65 12.14
CA ALA A 182 4.02 -5.05 13.06
C ALA A 182 4.37 -6.34 13.80
N ASP A 183 4.09 -6.39 15.11
CA ASP A 183 4.12 -7.64 15.87
C ASP A 183 2.80 -8.39 15.65
N VAL A 184 2.84 -9.38 14.75
CA VAL A 184 1.65 -10.15 14.37
C VAL A 184 1.07 -10.99 15.53
N ALA A 185 1.84 -11.16 16.62
CA ALA A 185 1.39 -11.93 17.78
C ALA A 185 0.70 -11.08 18.87
N ARG A 186 0.91 -9.77 18.87
CA ARG A 186 0.51 -8.90 19.98
C ARG A 186 -0.39 -7.74 19.63
N ASP A 187 -0.60 -7.47 18.35
CA ASP A 187 -1.28 -6.25 17.87
C ASP A 187 -0.63 -4.95 18.43
N ASP A 188 0.62 -5.05 18.92
CA ASP A 188 1.39 -3.96 19.50
C ASP A 188 2.30 -3.32 18.44
N ARG A 189 2.19 -2.03 18.33
CA ARG A 189 3.07 -1.16 17.53
C ARG A 189 3.85 -0.21 18.45
N PRO A 190 5.05 0.15 18.07
CA PRO A 190 5.97 -0.29 17.04
C PRO A 190 7.03 -1.27 17.56
N LEU A 191 7.52 -2.16 16.68
CA LEU A 191 8.51 -3.16 17.03
C LEU A 191 9.92 -2.62 17.29
N PHE A 192 10.30 -1.51 16.66
CA PHE A 192 11.70 -1.10 16.59
C PHE A 192 11.93 0.40 16.86
N PRO A 193 12.42 0.78 18.06
CA PRO A 193 12.68 2.17 18.41
C PRO A 193 13.62 2.93 17.46
N ALA A 194 14.49 2.20 16.75
CA ALA A 194 15.48 2.80 15.84
C ALA A 194 14.87 3.51 14.63
N VAL A 195 13.61 3.22 14.31
CA VAL A 195 12.86 3.85 13.21
C VAL A 195 11.56 4.47 13.73
N GLN A 196 11.49 4.76 15.02
CA GLN A 196 10.28 5.24 15.71
C GLN A 196 9.65 6.45 14.99
N GLY A 197 10.42 7.49 14.68
CA GLY A 197 9.89 8.67 14.03
C GLY A 197 9.19 8.41 12.68
N PRO A 198 9.77 7.62 11.76
CA PRO A 198 9.09 7.15 10.56
C PRO A 198 7.90 6.22 10.85
N LEU A 199 7.99 5.37 11.89
CA LEU A 199 6.90 4.44 12.25
C LEU A 199 5.64 5.14 12.70
N ASP A 200 5.76 6.23 13.46
CA ASP A 200 4.63 7.03 13.92
C ASP A 200 3.86 7.67 12.74
N ARG A 201 4.44 7.63 11.53
CA ARG A 201 3.88 8.17 10.28
C ARG A 201 3.35 7.10 9.33
N LEU A 202 3.26 5.84 9.76
CA LEU A 202 2.51 4.83 9.01
C LEU A 202 1.02 5.13 9.05
N ALA A 203 0.29 4.71 8.01
CA ALA A 203 -1.16 4.80 8.01
C ALA A 203 -1.76 4.03 9.20
N GLU A 204 -2.88 4.51 9.71
CA GLU A 204 -3.63 3.77 10.73
C GLU A 204 -4.05 2.41 10.18
N ILE A 205 -3.80 1.34 10.94
CA ILE A 205 -4.20 -0.01 10.55
C ILE A 205 -5.59 -0.28 11.11
N ARG A 206 -6.48 -0.75 10.26
CA ARG A 206 -7.81 -1.23 10.67
C ARG A 206 -7.93 -2.71 10.35
N ALA A 207 -8.59 -3.46 11.23
CA ALA A 207 -8.91 -4.86 10.98
C ALA A 207 -9.91 -4.96 9.82
N GLU A 208 -9.72 -5.95 8.95
CA GLU A 208 -10.69 -6.26 7.91
C GLU A 208 -12.02 -6.67 8.56
N GLY A 209 -13.11 -5.99 8.23
CA GLY A 209 -14.44 -6.25 8.81
C GLY A 209 -14.84 -5.39 9.99
N ASP A 210 -13.96 -4.54 10.52
CA ASP A 210 -14.36 -3.44 11.41
C ASP A 210 -15.04 -2.30 10.61
N GLY A 211 -16.10 -2.64 9.92
CA GLY A 211 -17.06 -1.67 9.46
C GLY A 211 -17.70 -1.07 10.70
N GLY A 212 -17.10 0.04 11.18
CA GLY A 212 -17.73 0.81 12.25
C GLY A 212 -19.16 1.09 11.86
N ASP A 213 -20.05 0.90 12.81
CA ASP A 213 -21.51 1.13 12.71
C ASP A 213 -21.82 2.65 12.66
N ASP A 214 -20.95 3.43 12.03
CA ASP A 214 -21.04 4.88 11.89
C ASP A 214 -21.36 5.32 10.45
N GLY A 215 -22.21 4.59 9.75
CA GLY A 215 -23.00 5.12 8.63
C GLY A 215 -22.30 5.95 7.55
N SER A 216 -20.97 5.99 7.51
CA SER A 216 -20.23 6.67 6.46
C SER A 216 -19.99 5.76 5.25
N ALA A 217 -21.08 5.37 4.59
CA ALA A 217 -21.01 5.09 3.17
C ALA A 217 -20.64 6.43 2.51
N ALA A 218 -19.34 6.68 2.32
CA ALA A 218 -18.85 7.77 1.49
C ALA A 218 -19.41 7.53 0.09
N ALA A 219 -20.47 8.25 -0.23
CA ALA A 219 -21.11 8.20 -1.52
C ALA A 219 -20.08 8.57 -2.58
N ALA A 220 -19.90 7.69 -3.56
CA ALA A 220 -19.26 8.01 -4.80
C ALA A 220 -20.05 9.16 -5.45
N ARG A 221 -19.46 10.38 -5.43
CA ARG A 221 -19.87 11.52 -6.25
C ARG A 221 -18.75 11.85 -7.22
#